data_1960539bab49f333429668bd8882801b
#
_entry.id   1960539bab49f333429668bd8882801b
#
_cell.length_a   1.000
_cell.length_b   1.000
_cell.length_c   1.000
_cell.angle_alpha   90.00
_cell.angle_beta   90.00
_cell.angle_gamma   90.00
#
_symmetry.space_group_name_H-M   'P 1'
#
loop_
_entity.id
_entity.type
_entity.pdbx_description
1 polymer ?
#
loop_
_entity_poly.entity_id
_entity_poly.type
_entity_poly.pdbx_seq_one_letter_code
_entity_poly.pdbx_strand_id
1 'polypeptide(L)'
;MRGPRESHPVVEECFIISGSLVGPHGEMHAGAYFWRPPGIPHGPFGTRWGCVALIRFIGGRHVNVWTADEAPFSFHQPYDPVLPAELSHLRGQAWLPGSSY
;
A
#
# COMPACT_ATOMS: atom_id res chain seq x y z
N MET A 1 -9.47 -7.70 13.31
CA MET A 1 -10.28 -7.62 12.08
C MET A 1 -9.58 -8.36 10.96
N ARG A 2 -10.34 -8.92 10.06
CA ARG A 2 -9.79 -9.62 8.89
C ARG A 2 -10.53 -9.13 7.63
N GLY A 3 -9.85 -9.17 6.52
CA GLY A 3 -10.44 -8.75 5.25
C GLY A 3 -9.82 -9.49 4.06
N PRO A 4 -10.46 -9.41 2.90
CA PRO A 4 -9.97 -10.06 1.71
C PRO A 4 -8.74 -9.35 1.16
N ARG A 5 -7.89 -10.12 0.48
CA ARG A 5 -6.81 -9.58 -0.33
C ARG A 5 -7.21 -9.64 -1.79
N GLU A 6 -6.57 -8.79 -2.58
CA GLU A 6 -6.81 -8.75 -4.01
C GLU A 6 -5.49 -8.80 -4.78
N SER A 7 -5.57 -9.16 -6.03
CA SER A 7 -4.47 -9.04 -6.97
C SER A 7 -5.00 -8.56 -8.31
N HIS A 8 -4.09 -8.11 -9.17
CA HIS A 8 -4.43 -7.64 -10.50
C HIS A 8 -3.50 -8.29 -11.53
N PRO A 9 -3.98 -8.57 -12.75
CA PRO A 9 -3.11 -9.11 -13.81
C PRO A 9 -2.17 -8.07 -14.43
N VAL A 10 -2.19 -6.85 -13.92
CA VAL A 10 -1.41 -5.72 -14.43
C VAL A 10 -0.60 -5.09 -13.29
N VAL A 11 0.38 -4.26 -13.65
CA VAL A 11 1.10 -3.45 -12.67
C VAL A 11 0.17 -2.39 -12.10
N GLU A 12 0.20 -2.23 -10.78
CA GLU A 12 -0.50 -1.15 -10.09
C GLU A 12 0.50 -0.15 -9.53
N GLU A 13 0.26 1.13 -9.79
CA GLU A 13 0.95 2.23 -9.12
C GLU A 13 -0.08 3.03 -8.32
N CYS A 14 0.32 3.52 -7.16
CA CYS A 14 -0.54 4.32 -6.30
C CYS A 14 0.26 5.45 -5.67
N PHE A 15 -0.29 6.66 -5.75
CA PHE A 15 0.25 7.84 -5.09
C PHE A 15 -0.84 8.44 -4.21
N ILE A 16 -0.56 8.59 -2.92
CA ILE A 16 -1.51 9.15 -1.97
C ILE A 16 -1.48 10.68 -2.07
N ILE A 17 -2.59 11.26 -2.46
CA ILE A 17 -2.70 12.72 -2.64
C ILE A 17 -3.07 13.39 -1.32
N SER A 18 -4.04 12.83 -0.60
CA SER A 18 -4.48 13.35 0.68
C SER A 18 -5.04 12.26 1.57
N GLY A 19 -5.06 12.50 2.87
CA GLY A 19 -5.49 11.51 3.84
C GLY A 19 -4.44 10.44 4.07
N SER A 20 -4.89 9.24 4.42
CA SER A 20 -4.00 8.11 4.62
C SER A 20 -4.66 6.80 4.28
N LEU A 21 -3.84 5.82 3.95
CA LEU A 21 -4.25 4.46 3.65
C LEU A 21 -3.42 3.50 4.50
N VAL A 22 -4.07 2.66 5.28
CA VAL A 22 -3.42 1.66 6.12
C VAL A 22 -3.47 0.32 5.41
N GLY A 23 -2.32 -0.31 5.30
CA GLY A 23 -2.19 -1.64 4.72
C GLY A 23 -1.34 -2.55 5.59
N PRO A 24 -0.97 -3.74 5.11
CA PRO A 24 -0.20 -4.70 5.89
C PRO A 24 1.18 -4.22 6.33
N HIS A 25 1.72 -3.21 5.67
CA HIS A 25 3.06 -2.68 5.94
C HIS A 25 3.04 -1.32 6.63
N GLY A 26 1.89 -0.88 7.11
CA GLY A 26 1.75 0.35 7.87
C GLY A 26 0.82 1.36 7.23
N GLU A 27 0.86 2.58 7.73
CA GLU A 27 0.04 3.69 7.27
C GLU A 27 0.82 4.55 6.28
N MET A 28 0.21 4.75 5.13
CA MET A 28 0.76 5.56 4.05
C MET A 28 0.03 6.91 4.02
N HIS A 29 0.76 7.98 4.25
CA HIS A 29 0.23 9.35 4.26
C HIS A 29 0.39 10.00 2.88
N ALA A 30 -0.15 11.22 2.75
CA ALA A 30 0.00 12.02 1.55
C ALA A 30 1.48 12.12 1.14
N GLY A 31 1.76 11.92 -0.14
CA GLY A 31 3.11 11.84 -0.69
C GLY A 31 3.67 10.44 -0.80
N ALA A 32 3.05 9.45 -0.17
CA ALA A 32 3.48 8.07 -0.29
C ALA A 32 3.19 7.52 -1.68
N TYR A 33 4.11 6.73 -2.19
CA TYR A 33 3.99 6.05 -3.47
C TYR A 33 4.33 4.57 -3.30
N PHE A 34 3.58 3.72 -3.98
CA PHE A 34 3.95 2.32 -4.10
C PHE A 34 3.58 1.78 -5.48
N TRP A 35 4.22 0.70 -5.86
CA TRP A 35 3.81 -0.08 -7.01
C TRP A 35 3.85 -1.56 -6.67
N ARG A 36 3.09 -2.34 -7.42
CA ARG A 36 3.02 -3.79 -7.26
C ARG A 36 3.13 -4.48 -8.61
N PRO A 37 3.93 -5.56 -8.69
CA PRO A 37 3.93 -6.38 -9.89
C PRO A 37 2.61 -7.12 -10.06
N PRO A 38 2.32 -7.61 -11.28
CA PRO A 38 1.11 -8.39 -11.52
C PRO A 38 1.04 -9.65 -10.64
N GLY A 39 -0.19 -10.01 -10.25
CA GLY A 39 -0.45 -11.29 -9.59
C GLY A 39 -0.06 -11.39 -8.12
N ILE A 40 0.45 -10.34 -7.51
CA ILE A 40 0.82 -10.34 -6.10
C ILE A 40 -0.39 -9.99 -5.24
N PRO A 41 -0.87 -10.89 -4.39
CA PRO A 41 -1.95 -10.56 -3.46
C PRO A 41 -1.52 -9.46 -2.49
N HIS A 42 -2.41 -8.50 -2.28
CA HIS A 42 -2.17 -7.37 -1.39
C HIS A 42 -3.45 -6.97 -0.67
N GLY A 43 -3.29 -6.15 0.37
CA GLY A 43 -4.35 -5.81 1.28
C GLY A 43 -4.41 -6.77 2.46
N PRO A 44 -5.46 -6.66 3.28
CA PRO A 44 -6.53 -5.68 3.16
C PRO A 44 -6.07 -4.26 3.48
N PHE A 45 -6.83 -3.29 2.98
CA PHE A 45 -6.57 -1.87 3.21
C PHE A 45 -7.74 -1.21 3.93
N GLY A 46 -7.45 -0.14 4.64
CA GLY A 46 -8.45 0.68 5.28
C GLY A 46 -7.98 2.11 5.46
N THR A 47 -8.90 3.00 5.78
CA THR A 47 -8.57 4.39 6.04
C THR A 47 -9.37 4.90 7.23
N ARG A 48 -8.73 5.69 8.11
CA ARG A 48 -9.40 6.27 9.28
C ARG A 48 -10.25 7.47 8.90
N TRP A 49 -9.71 8.31 7.99
CA TRP A 49 -10.23 9.65 7.73
C TRP A 49 -10.58 9.87 6.28
N GLY A 50 -10.44 8.85 5.47
CA GLY A 50 -10.55 8.97 4.04
C GLY A 50 -9.20 9.13 3.37
N CYS A 51 -9.21 8.92 2.07
CA CYS A 51 -7.99 8.93 1.28
C CYS A 51 -8.35 9.31 -0.15
N VAL A 52 -7.56 10.20 -0.73
CA VAL A 52 -7.57 10.47 -2.16
C VAL A 52 -6.26 9.96 -2.73
N ALA A 53 -6.34 9.09 -3.70
CA ALA A 53 -5.17 8.48 -4.31
C ALA A 53 -5.28 8.52 -5.83
N LEU A 54 -4.15 8.71 -6.48
CA LEU A 54 -4.02 8.50 -7.91
C LEU A 54 -3.53 7.07 -8.12
N ILE A 55 -4.32 6.27 -8.83
CA ILE A 55 -3.99 4.88 -9.11
C ILE A 55 -3.86 4.72 -10.61
N ARG A 56 -2.79 4.07 -11.03
CA ARG A 56 -2.51 3.80 -12.42
C ARG A 56 -2.24 2.31 -12.61
N PHE A 57 -2.86 1.74 -13.64
CA PHE A 57 -2.63 0.36 -14.03
C PHE A 57 -1.91 0.32 -15.37
N ILE A 58 -0.84 -0.47 -15.47
CA ILE A 58 0.03 -0.54 -16.65
C ILE A 58 0.10 -1.99 -17.12
N GLY A 59 -0.10 -2.20 -18.40
CA GLY A 59 0.02 -3.52 -19.03
C GLY A 59 -1.28 -4.15 -19.45
N GLY A 60 -2.39 -3.45 -19.29
CA GLY A 60 -3.68 -3.94 -19.73
C GLY A 60 -4.84 -3.45 -18.88
N ARG A 61 -5.95 -4.13 -19.05
CA ARG A 61 -7.17 -3.79 -18.35
C ARG A 61 -7.08 -4.13 -16.86
N HIS A 62 -7.56 -3.23 -16.02
CA HIS A 62 -7.67 -3.49 -14.59
C HIS A 62 -8.77 -4.51 -14.30
N VAL A 63 -8.42 -5.54 -13.54
CA VAL A 63 -9.33 -6.54 -13.02
C VAL A 63 -8.93 -6.86 -11.59
N ASN A 64 -9.89 -6.88 -10.67
CA ASN A 64 -9.65 -7.34 -9.31
C ASN A 64 -9.88 -8.84 -9.23
N VAL A 65 -8.89 -9.53 -8.69
CA VAL A 65 -8.99 -10.96 -8.35
C VAL A 65 -8.92 -11.08 -6.84
N TRP A 66 -10.02 -11.43 -6.21
CA TRP A 66 -10.10 -11.55 -4.76
C TRP A 66 -9.58 -12.92 -4.32
N THR A 67 -8.82 -12.94 -3.23
CA THR A 67 -8.37 -14.20 -2.64
C THR A 67 -9.54 -14.86 -1.90
N ALA A 68 -9.52 -16.19 -1.84
CA ALA A 68 -10.48 -16.94 -1.05
C ALA A 68 -10.24 -16.77 0.46
N ASP A 69 -9.00 -16.52 0.85
CA ASP A 69 -8.61 -16.33 2.23
C ASP A 69 -8.67 -14.87 2.64
N GLU A 70 -8.95 -14.66 3.93
CA GLU A 70 -8.84 -13.34 4.53
C GLU A 70 -7.51 -13.21 5.26
N ALA A 71 -6.99 -11.98 5.31
CA ALA A 71 -5.77 -11.65 6.03
C ALA A 71 -6.07 -10.70 7.18
N PRO A 72 -5.23 -10.67 8.23
CA PRO A 72 -5.40 -9.73 9.35
C PRO A 72 -5.29 -8.29 8.89
N PHE A 73 -6.07 -7.43 9.55
CA PHE A 73 -6.02 -5.99 9.35
C PHE A 73 -6.03 -5.29 10.71
N SER A 74 -5.19 -4.27 10.84
CA SER A 74 -5.15 -3.40 12.01
C SER A 74 -4.82 -1.98 11.60
N PHE A 75 -5.53 -1.00 12.19
CA PHE A 75 -5.17 0.41 12.04
C PHE A 75 -3.87 0.78 12.75
N HIS A 76 -3.35 -0.12 13.59
CA HIS A 76 -2.12 0.08 14.35
C HIS A 76 -0.97 -0.74 13.78
N GLN A 77 -1.03 -1.07 12.52
CA GLN A 77 -0.01 -1.86 11.84
C GLN A 77 1.35 -1.14 11.90
N PRO A 78 2.41 -1.81 12.39
CA PRO A 78 3.75 -1.21 12.38
C PRO A 78 4.21 -0.88 10.97
N TYR A 79 4.97 0.19 10.83
CA TYR A 79 5.58 0.56 9.56
C TYR A 79 6.68 -0.43 9.21
N ASP A 80 6.51 -1.12 8.11
CA ASP A 80 7.42 -2.16 7.64
C ASP A 80 7.43 -2.17 6.12
N PRO A 81 8.04 -1.16 5.47
CA PRO A 81 8.02 -1.04 4.03
C PRO A 81 8.84 -2.13 3.36
N VAL A 82 8.36 -2.54 2.20
CA VAL A 82 9.12 -3.43 1.31
C VAL A 82 9.92 -2.54 0.36
N LEU A 83 11.22 -2.62 0.44
CA LEU A 83 12.13 -1.81 -0.35
C LEU A 83 12.90 -2.66 -1.36
N PRO A 84 13.25 -2.10 -2.51
CA PRO A 84 14.25 -2.73 -3.39
C PRO A 84 15.55 -2.99 -2.63
N ALA A 85 16.27 -4.02 -3.04
CA ALA A 85 17.51 -4.43 -2.33
C ALA A 85 18.52 -3.28 -2.21
N GLU A 86 18.63 -2.45 -3.24
CA GLU A 86 19.56 -1.31 -3.30
C GLU A 86 19.21 -0.22 -2.28
N LEU A 87 17.96 -0.16 -1.85
CA LEU A 87 17.46 0.83 -0.91
C LEU A 87 17.21 0.24 0.48
N SER A 88 17.56 -1.02 0.70
CA SER A 88 17.29 -1.71 1.96
C SER A 88 17.96 -1.05 3.17
N HIS A 89 19.06 -0.33 2.95
CA HIS A 89 19.75 0.42 4.01
C HIS A 89 18.93 1.59 4.56
N LEU A 90 17.90 2.02 3.83
CA LEU A 90 16.98 3.08 4.26
C LEU A 90 15.83 2.54 5.12
N ARG A 91 15.73 1.23 5.25
CA ARG A 91 14.68 0.60 6.05
C ARG A 91 14.86 0.98 7.52
N GLY A 92 13.76 1.31 8.17
CA GLY A 92 13.77 1.67 9.58
C GLY A 92 14.19 3.10 9.88
N GLN A 93 14.55 3.89 8.88
CA GLN A 93 14.77 5.31 9.08
C GLN A 93 13.42 5.99 9.25
N ALA A 94 13.17 6.45 10.47
CA ALA A 94 11.93 7.09 10.79
C ALA A 94 11.88 8.49 10.15
N TRP A 95 10.70 8.84 9.69
CA TRP A 95 10.40 10.22 9.36
C TRP A 95 10.39 11.04 10.63
N LEU A 96 11.11 12.13 10.61
CA LEU A 96 11.07 13.06 11.73
C LEU A 96 9.75 13.83 11.68
N PRO A 97 9.08 14.02 12.82
CA PRO A 97 7.91 14.87 12.89
C PRO A 97 8.22 16.25 12.30
N GLY A 98 7.34 16.72 11.42
CA GLY A 98 7.57 17.98 10.73
C GLY A 98 8.44 17.86 9.48
N SER A 99 9.01 16.71 9.20
CA SER A 99 9.65 16.47 7.92
C SER A 99 8.60 16.53 6.82
N SER A 100 8.91 17.19 5.73
CA SER A 100 8.02 17.27 4.60
C SER A 100 8.75 16.89 3.34
N TYR A 101 8.03 16.36 2.46
CA TYR A 101 8.47 16.15 1.11
C TYR A 101 7.68 17.01 0.22
#